data_38c919214cf2fb803eb8b2253d9c6cd7
#
_entry.id   38c919214cf2fb803eb8b2253d9c6cd7
#
_cell.length_a   1.000
_cell.length_b   1.000
_cell.length_c   1.000
_cell.angle_alpha   90.00
_cell.angle_beta   90.00
_cell.angle_gamma   90.00
#
_symmetry.space_group_name_H-M   'P 1'
#
loop_
_entity.id
_entity.type
_entity.pdbx_description
1 polymer ?
#
loop_
_entity_poly.entity_id
_entity_poly.type
_entity_poly.pdbx_seq_one_letter_code
_entity_poly.pdbx_strand_id
1 'polypeptide(L)'
;MGQATLFLMVGLPGSGKTTRAKELERETGAIRFTPDEWHLFLFGDDFHDPQEHELHNQRHDKVEAVMWQVGKRLLAQGVSVILDFGFWAKEQREEKFREAQALGAGFAICYVHAPLEELCRRLEHRVQAGRKDVFQAISREDMERWAALFQPPDAGELRGEYGPG
;
A
#
# COMPACT_ATOMS: atom_id res chain seq x y z
N MET A 1 -8.30 9.49 25.10
CA MET A 1 -8.21 8.78 23.82
C MET A 1 -6.74 8.76 23.39
N GLY A 2 -6.24 7.64 22.90
CA GLY A 2 -4.86 7.57 22.40
C GLY A 2 -4.68 8.42 21.14
N GLN A 3 -3.44 8.80 20.82
CA GLN A 3 -3.09 9.51 19.60
C GLN A 3 -3.43 8.63 18.38
N ALA A 4 -4.12 9.19 17.37
CA ALA A 4 -4.34 8.49 16.11
C ALA A 4 -3.00 8.19 15.43
N THR A 5 -2.91 7.05 14.77
CA THR A 5 -1.68 6.61 14.09
C THR A 5 -1.96 6.34 12.61
N LEU A 6 -1.08 6.83 11.75
CA LEU A 6 -1.01 6.46 10.34
C LEU A 6 -0.08 5.26 10.18
N PHE A 7 -0.61 4.15 9.69
CA PHE A 7 0.15 2.96 9.33
C PHE A 7 0.35 2.89 7.83
N LEU A 8 1.59 2.80 7.36
CA LEU A 8 1.90 2.53 5.95
C LEU A 8 2.26 1.07 5.75
N MET A 9 1.54 0.39 4.88
CA MET A 9 1.92 -0.95 4.42
C MET A 9 2.92 -0.82 3.27
N VAL A 10 4.12 -1.34 3.45
CA VAL A 10 5.21 -1.22 2.49
C VAL A 10 5.61 -2.61 1.98
N GLY A 11 5.71 -2.76 0.67
CA GLY A 11 6.13 -4.00 0.01
C GLY A 11 5.59 -4.16 -1.41
N LEU A 12 6.14 -5.10 -2.14
CA LEU A 12 5.76 -5.44 -3.51
C LEU A 12 4.46 -6.28 -3.55
N PRO A 13 3.80 -6.39 -4.71
CA PRO A 13 2.69 -7.32 -4.91
C PRO A 13 3.07 -8.76 -4.51
N GLY A 14 2.14 -9.49 -3.91
CA GLY A 14 2.40 -10.85 -3.45
C GLY A 14 3.11 -10.97 -2.10
N SER A 15 3.57 -9.88 -1.49
CA SER A 15 4.28 -9.92 -0.21
C SER A 15 3.41 -10.29 1.00
N GLY A 16 2.09 -10.11 0.91
CA GLY A 16 1.16 -10.35 2.03
C GLY A 16 0.72 -9.07 2.76
N LYS A 17 0.98 -7.89 2.20
CA LYS A 17 0.61 -6.60 2.78
C LYS A 17 -0.87 -6.52 3.19
N THR A 18 -1.77 -6.87 2.27
CA THR A 18 -3.21 -6.79 2.51
C THR A 18 -3.66 -7.75 3.61
N THR A 19 -3.06 -8.94 3.70
CA THR A 19 -3.32 -9.87 4.80
C THR A 19 -2.90 -9.24 6.13
N ARG A 20 -1.68 -8.71 6.21
CA ARG A 20 -1.20 -8.03 7.42
C ARG A 20 -2.00 -6.76 7.74
N ALA A 21 -2.41 -6.01 6.73
CA ALA A 21 -3.26 -4.83 6.91
C ALA A 21 -4.63 -5.19 7.52
N LYS A 22 -5.25 -6.30 7.09
CA LYS A 22 -6.51 -6.81 7.66
C LYS A 22 -6.35 -7.29 9.12
N GLU A 23 -5.20 -7.87 9.47
CA GLU A 23 -4.88 -8.22 10.85
C GLU A 23 -4.73 -6.97 11.71
N LEU A 24 -3.95 -6.00 11.24
CA LEU A 24 -3.72 -4.73 11.91
C LEU A 24 -5.02 -3.94 12.13
N GLU A 25 -5.91 -3.94 11.15
CA GLU A 25 -7.26 -3.35 11.25
C GLU A 25 -8.05 -3.96 12.42
N ARG A 26 -8.03 -5.30 12.55
CA ARG A 26 -8.69 -6.02 13.66
C ARG A 26 -8.02 -5.77 15.01
N GLU A 27 -6.70 -5.68 15.03
CA GLU A 27 -5.92 -5.45 16.25
C GLU A 27 -6.10 -4.03 16.81
N THR A 28 -6.20 -3.03 15.93
CA THR A 28 -6.14 -1.62 16.32
C THR A 28 -7.46 -0.86 16.19
N GLY A 29 -8.42 -1.39 15.43
CA GLY A 29 -9.63 -0.66 15.04
C GLY A 29 -9.37 0.48 14.05
N ALA A 30 -8.18 0.57 13.45
CA ALA A 30 -7.87 1.55 12.42
C ALA A 30 -8.68 1.31 11.15
N ILE A 31 -9.00 2.36 10.41
CA ILE A 31 -9.70 2.25 9.13
C ILE A 31 -8.68 1.95 8.02
N ARG A 32 -8.90 0.84 7.34
CA ARG A 32 -8.03 0.38 6.25
C ARG A 32 -8.49 0.88 4.89
N PHE A 33 -7.55 1.38 4.10
CA PHE A 33 -7.72 1.72 2.69
C PHE A 33 -6.82 0.83 1.83
N THR A 34 -7.42 0.02 0.95
CA THR A 34 -6.74 -0.85 -0.01
C THR A 34 -7.16 -0.45 -1.42
N PRO A 35 -6.32 0.29 -2.16
CA PRO A 35 -6.66 0.81 -3.49
C PRO A 35 -7.07 -0.28 -4.48
N ASP A 36 -6.40 -1.42 -4.46
CA ASP A 36 -6.72 -2.55 -5.36
C ASP A 36 -8.18 -3.01 -5.19
N GLU A 37 -8.69 -3.10 -3.96
CA GLU A 37 -10.08 -3.50 -3.71
C GLU A 37 -11.06 -2.48 -4.30
N TRP A 38 -10.79 -1.17 -4.14
CA TRP A 38 -11.64 -0.12 -4.68
C TRP A 38 -11.53 -0.01 -6.18
N HIS A 39 -10.31 -0.13 -6.73
CA HIS A 39 -10.08 -0.10 -8.16
C HIS A 39 -10.85 -1.22 -8.87
N LEU A 40 -10.70 -2.46 -8.39
CA LEU A 40 -11.41 -3.63 -8.93
C LEU A 40 -12.93 -3.46 -8.83
N PHE A 41 -13.44 -2.89 -7.74
CA PHE A 41 -14.87 -2.62 -7.58
C PHE A 41 -15.39 -1.57 -8.55
N LEU A 42 -14.64 -0.48 -8.77
CA LEU A 42 -15.07 0.65 -9.59
C LEU A 42 -14.85 0.43 -11.10
N PHE A 43 -13.78 -0.25 -11.49
CA PHE A 43 -13.31 -0.32 -12.88
C PHE A 43 -13.12 -1.75 -13.39
N GLY A 44 -13.15 -2.75 -12.50
CA GLY A 44 -12.78 -4.13 -12.84
C GLY A 44 -11.28 -4.32 -12.96
N ASP A 45 -10.86 -5.49 -13.49
CA ASP A 45 -9.45 -5.77 -13.78
C ASP A 45 -9.10 -5.20 -15.18
N ASP A 46 -8.62 -3.97 -15.19
CA ASP A 46 -8.19 -3.24 -16.38
C ASP A 46 -6.66 -3.25 -16.56
N PHE A 47 -5.93 -4.04 -15.75
CA PHE A 47 -4.48 -4.20 -15.88
C PHE A 47 -4.07 -5.23 -16.94
N HIS A 48 -5.00 -6.05 -17.42
CA HIS A 48 -4.71 -7.14 -18.35
C HIS A 48 -4.35 -6.69 -19.78
N ASP A 49 -4.70 -5.46 -20.18
CA ASP A 49 -4.36 -4.90 -21.49
C ASP A 49 -3.18 -3.91 -21.36
N PRO A 50 -2.01 -4.21 -21.95
CA PRO A 50 -0.88 -3.29 -21.94
C PRO A 50 -1.18 -1.90 -22.53
N GLN A 51 -2.15 -1.80 -23.45
CA GLN A 51 -2.57 -0.52 -24.03
C GLN A 51 -3.38 0.34 -23.05
N GLU A 52 -3.94 -0.28 -22.03
CA GLU A 52 -4.73 0.40 -20.99
C GLU A 52 -3.94 0.67 -19.71
N HIS A 53 -2.66 0.26 -19.60
CA HIS A 53 -1.86 0.44 -18.39
C HIS A 53 -1.77 1.91 -17.96
N GLU A 54 -1.68 2.85 -18.89
CA GLU A 54 -1.69 4.28 -18.55
C GLU A 54 -3.03 4.71 -17.93
N LEU A 55 -4.14 4.26 -18.48
CA LEU A 55 -5.48 4.53 -17.95
C LEU A 55 -5.67 3.85 -16.59
N HIS A 56 -5.18 2.61 -16.44
CA HIS A 56 -5.16 1.91 -15.16
C HIS A 56 -4.43 2.75 -14.10
N ASN A 57 -3.21 3.20 -14.39
CA ASN A 57 -2.40 3.98 -13.46
C ASN A 57 -3.11 5.29 -13.07
N GLN A 58 -3.66 6.02 -14.03
CA GLN A 58 -4.42 7.25 -13.76
C GLN A 58 -5.65 7.03 -12.87
N ARG A 59 -6.36 5.93 -13.05
CA ARG A 59 -7.50 5.54 -12.20
C ARG A 59 -7.03 5.18 -10.81
N HIS A 60 -5.97 4.40 -10.71
CA HIS A 60 -5.40 3.96 -9.44
C HIS A 60 -4.91 5.13 -8.60
N ASP A 61 -4.17 6.06 -9.20
CA ASP A 61 -3.71 7.29 -8.55
C ASP A 61 -4.87 8.14 -8.02
N LYS A 62 -5.97 8.23 -8.76
CA LYS A 62 -7.18 8.95 -8.30
C LYS A 62 -7.83 8.25 -7.11
N VAL A 63 -7.89 6.91 -7.12
CA VAL A 63 -8.41 6.13 -5.99
C VAL A 63 -7.55 6.38 -4.75
N GLU A 64 -6.23 6.28 -4.87
CA GLU A 64 -5.30 6.57 -3.75
C GLU A 64 -5.44 8.01 -3.24
N ALA A 65 -5.56 8.98 -4.15
CA ALA A 65 -5.73 10.38 -3.78
C ALA A 65 -7.01 10.62 -2.97
N VAL A 66 -8.14 10.03 -3.38
CA VAL A 66 -9.41 10.13 -2.63
C VAL A 66 -9.30 9.45 -1.27
N MET A 67 -8.73 8.24 -1.21
CA MET A 67 -8.50 7.52 0.05
C MET A 67 -7.64 8.35 1.01
N TRP A 68 -6.58 8.98 0.51
CA TRP A 68 -5.73 9.81 1.36
C TRP A 68 -6.45 11.07 1.86
N GLN A 69 -7.27 11.71 1.04
CA GLN A 69 -8.09 12.85 1.50
C GLN A 69 -9.03 12.45 2.65
N VAL A 70 -9.68 11.28 2.54
CA VAL A 70 -10.52 10.74 3.62
C VAL A 70 -9.66 10.36 4.83
N GLY A 71 -8.51 9.71 4.60
CA GLY A 71 -7.57 9.31 5.65
C GLY A 71 -7.09 10.50 6.51
N LYS A 72 -6.74 11.62 5.88
CA LYS A 72 -6.36 12.85 6.59
C LYS A 72 -7.48 13.37 7.50
N ARG A 73 -8.72 13.32 7.04
CA ARG A 73 -9.87 13.75 7.85
C ARG A 73 -10.11 12.82 9.04
N LEU A 74 -9.92 11.52 8.87
CA LEU A 74 -10.02 10.54 9.96
C LEU A 74 -8.93 10.77 11.00
N LEU A 75 -7.67 10.92 10.58
CA LEU A 75 -6.55 11.21 11.47
C LEU A 75 -6.79 12.48 12.29
N ALA A 76 -7.28 13.55 11.65
CA ALA A 76 -7.62 14.82 12.31
C ALA A 76 -8.76 14.66 13.35
N GLN A 77 -9.58 13.63 13.22
CA GLN A 77 -10.65 13.29 14.18
C GLN A 77 -10.22 12.24 15.22
N GLY A 78 -8.94 11.90 15.28
CA GLY A 78 -8.42 10.94 16.24
C GLY A 78 -8.64 9.47 15.86
N VAL A 79 -8.97 9.19 14.59
CA VAL A 79 -9.15 7.84 14.09
C VAL A 79 -7.90 7.38 13.35
N SER A 80 -7.33 6.26 13.77
CA SER A 80 -6.15 5.67 13.11
C SER A 80 -6.48 5.14 11.71
N VAL A 81 -5.50 5.19 10.81
CA VAL A 81 -5.64 4.84 9.39
C VAL A 81 -4.54 3.90 8.94
N ILE A 82 -4.89 2.93 8.13
CA ILE A 82 -3.96 2.02 7.44
C ILE A 82 -4.03 2.31 5.94
N LEU A 83 -2.90 2.69 5.33
CA LEU A 83 -2.78 2.84 3.88
C LEU A 83 -2.05 1.62 3.31
N ASP A 84 -2.80 0.75 2.63
CA ASP A 84 -2.28 -0.47 1.98
C ASP A 84 -1.91 -0.18 0.52
N PHE A 85 -1.05 0.85 0.30
CA PHE A 85 -0.70 1.38 -1.03
C PHE A 85 0.60 0.78 -1.59
N GLY A 86 1.44 0.18 -0.74
CA GLY A 86 2.73 -0.39 -1.14
C GLY A 86 3.94 0.54 -0.92
N PHE A 87 3.83 1.84 -1.14
CA PHE A 87 4.84 2.87 -0.84
C PHE A 87 6.28 2.50 -1.21
N TRP A 88 6.56 2.35 -2.50
CA TRP A 88 7.84 1.84 -3.00
C TRP A 88 9.00 2.83 -2.90
N ALA A 89 8.73 4.12 -3.05
CA ALA A 89 9.74 5.17 -2.96
C ALA A 89 9.88 5.72 -1.53
N LYS A 90 11.11 5.94 -1.09
CA LYS A 90 11.40 6.55 0.21
C LYS A 90 10.74 7.92 0.34
N GLU A 91 10.81 8.74 -0.71
CA GLU A 91 10.22 10.08 -0.74
C GLU A 91 8.70 10.06 -0.45
N GLN A 92 7.96 9.09 -0.99
CA GLN A 92 6.52 8.93 -0.70
C GLN A 92 6.27 8.68 0.80
N ARG A 93 7.11 7.86 1.43
CA ARG A 93 6.99 7.54 2.86
C ARG A 93 7.32 8.74 3.74
N GLU A 94 8.37 9.49 3.37
CA GLU A 94 8.75 10.73 4.06
C GLU A 94 7.67 11.81 3.94
N GLU A 95 7.04 11.94 2.78
CA GLU A 95 5.90 12.84 2.59
C GLU A 95 4.76 12.48 3.54
N LYS A 96 4.37 11.22 3.60
CA LYS A 96 3.29 10.76 4.50
C LYS A 96 3.65 10.94 5.98
N PHE A 97 4.90 10.75 6.34
CA PHE A 97 5.39 11.05 7.68
C PHE A 97 5.18 12.54 8.04
N ARG A 98 5.63 13.46 7.17
CA ARG A 98 5.47 14.91 7.39
C ARG A 98 3.98 15.30 7.48
N GLU A 99 3.14 14.74 6.62
CA GLU A 99 1.69 14.99 6.65
C GLU A 99 1.05 14.47 7.95
N ALA A 100 1.43 13.27 8.41
CA ALA A 100 0.95 12.72 9.69
C ALA A 100 1.37 13.60 10.88
N GLN A 101 2.63 14.01 10.91
CA GLN A 101 3.12 14.94 11.94
C GLN A 101 2.34 16.26 11.97
N ALA A 102 2.08 16.85 10.80
CA ALA A 102 1.32 18.10 10.70
C ALA A 102 -0.12 17.96 11.23
N LEU A 103 -0.68 16.75 11.20
CA LEU A 103 -1.99 16.41 11.77
C LEU A 103 -1.92 16.02 13.25
N GLY A 104 -0.73 15.99 13.87
CA GLY A 104 -0.53 15.51 15.23
C GLY A 104 -0.73 14.01 15.40
N ALA A 105 -0.69 13.24 14.31
CA ALA A 105 -0.84 11.79 14.33
C ALA A 105 0.50 11.08 14.56
N GLY A 106 0.45 9.89 15.16
CA GLY A 106 1.56 8.94 15.17
C GLY A 106 1.79 8.36 13.77
N PHE A 107 2.95 7.74 13.56
CA PHE A 107 3.31 7.15 12.28
C PHE A 107 4.05 5.83 12.48
N ALA A 108 3.73 4.83 11.66
CA ALA A 108 4.40 3.53 11.69
C ALA A 108 4.47 2.92 10.30
N ILE A 109 5.61 2.30 9.98
CA ILE A 109 5.80 1.50 8.77
C ILE A 109 5.63 0.02 9.10
N CYS A 110 4.77 -0.65 8.34
CA CYS A 110 4.60 -2.09 8.33
C CYS A 110 5.23 -2.65 7.05
N TYR A 111 6.50 -3.03 7.13
CA TYR A 111 7.24 -3.59 6.00
C TYR A 111 7.02 -5.09 5.90
N VAL A 112 6.48 -5.53 4.77
CA VAL A 112 6.22 -6.94 4.47
C VAL A 112 6.97 -7.31 3.21
N HIS A 113 7.88 -8.27 3.31
CA HIS A 113 8.74 -8.67 2.19
C HIS A 113 8.89 -10.17 2.07
N ALA A 114 9.23 -10.63 0.88
CA ALA A 114 9.68 -11.97 0.58
C ALA A 114 10.63 -11.92 -0.63
N PRO A 115 11.46 -12.95 -0.85
CA PRO A 115 12.27 -13.05 -2.07
C PRO A 115 11.42 -12.98 -3.33
N LEU A 116 11.94 -12.40 -4.42
CA LEU A 116 11.23 -12.19 -5.68
C LEU A 116 10.61 -13.49 -6.23
N GLU A 117 11.35 -14.59 -6.18
CA GLU A 117 10.85 -15.91 -6.60
C GLU A 117 9.58 -16.33 -5.83
N GLU A 118 9.57 -16.10 -4.53
CA GLU A 118 8.41 -16.40 -3.69
C GLU A 118 7.21 -15.49 -4.03
N LEU A 119 7.46 -14.22 -4.31
CA LEU A 119 6.42 -13.27 -4.72
C LEU A 119 5.77 -13.72 -6.03
N CYS A 120 6.58 -14.06 -7.04
CA CYS A 120 6.10 -14.58 -8.32
C CYS A 120 5.28 -15.86 -8.15
N ARG A 121 5.78 -16.82 -7.36
CA ARG A 121 5.06 -18.06 -7.06
C ARG A 121 3.69 -17.81 -6.40
N ARG A 122 3.62 -16.87 -5.47
CA ARG A 122 2.36 -16.51 -4.80
C ARG A 122 1.36 -15.88 -5.77
N LEU A 123 1.83 -15.02 -6.69
CA LEU A 123 0.96 -14.41 -7.71
C LEU A 123 0.41 -15.45 -8.67
N GLU A 124 1.25 -16.35 -9.18
CA GLU A 124 0.83 -17.48 -10.04
C GLU A 124 -0.22 -18.36 -9.33
N HIS A 125 0.00 -18.69 -8.07
CA HIS A 125 -0.95 -19.46 -7.27
C HIS A 125 -2.30 -18.75 -7.11
N ARG A 126 -2.32 -17.44 -6.95
CA ARG A 126 -3.58 -16.65 -6.87
C ARG A 126 -4.39 -16.75 -8.16
N VAL A 127 -3.73 -16.65 -9.30
CA VAL A 127 -4.36 -16.80 -10.62
C VAL A 127 -4.93 -18.21 -10.78
N GLN A 128 -4.13 -19.24 -10.46
CA GLN A 128 -4.57 -20.64 -10.53
C GLN A 128 -5.74 -20.94 -9.59
N ALA A 129 -5.78 -20.30 -8.43
CA ALA A 129 -6.89 -20.41 -7.47
C ALA A 129 -8.14 -19.64 -7.90
N GLY A 130 -8.12 -18.92 -9.03
CA GLY A 130 -9.26 -18.17 -9.56
C GLY A 130 -9.69 -17.00 -8.70
N ARG A 131 -8.78 -16.40 -7.94
CA ARG A 131 -9.08 -15.23 -7.11
C ARG A 131 -9.44 -14.03 -7.98
N LYS A 132 -10.61 -13.43 -7.72
CA LYS A 132 -11.12 -12.25 -8.45
C LYS A 132 -10.91 -10.92 -7.70
N ASP A 133 -10.38 -10.99 -6.51
CA ASP A 133 -10.10 -9.84 -5.64
C ASP A 133 -8.67 -9.31 -5.79
N VAL A 134 -7.97 -9.71 -6.84
CA VAL A 134 -6.60 -9.30 -7.18
C VAL A 134 -6.46 -9.15 -8.69
N PHE A 135 -5.56 -8.30 -9.14
CA PHE A 135 -5.21 -8.20 -10.56
C PHE A 135 -4.56 -9.49 -11.05
N GLN A 136 -4.98 -9.97 -12.23
CA GLN A 136 -4.66 -11.30 -12.73
C GLN A 136 -3.39 -11.33 -13.61
N ALA A 137 -3.07 -10.24 -14.31
CA ALA A 137 -2.10 -10.24 -15.39
C ALA A 137 -0.72 -9.69 -15.00
N ILE A 138 -0.34 -9.80 -13.72
CA ILE A 138 1.00 -9.40 -13.27
C ILE A 138 2.01 -10.45 -13.71
N SER A 139 2.88 -10.09 -14.66
CA SER A 139 3.92 -10.97 -15.19
C SER A 139 5.19 -10.96 -14.30
N ARG A 140 6.05 -11.97 -14.53
CA ARG A 140 7.39 -11.99 -13.92
C ARG A 140 8.20 -10.75 -14.31
N GLU A 141 8.13 -10.32 -15.57
CA GLU A 141 8.82 -9.13 -16.06
C GLU A 141 8.37 -7.86 -15.34
N ASP A 142 7.04 -7.73 -15.09
CA ASP A 142 6.51 -6.65 -14.26
C ASP A 142 7.12 -6.67 -12.86
N MET A 143 7.16 -7.84 -12.23
CA MET A 143 7.72 -8.00 -10.89
C MET A 143 9.21 -7.69 -10.82
N GLU A 144 10.00 -8.09 -11.81
CA GLU A 144 11.43 -7.77 -11.89
C GLU A 144 11.65 -6.26 -12.07
N ARG A 145 10.86 -5.61 -12.92
CA ARG A 145 10.89 -4.16 -13.13
C ARG A 145 10.52 -3.41 -11.84
N TRP A 146 9.47 -3.81 -11.16
CA TRP A 146 9.03 -3.19 -9.92
C TRP A 146 9.99 -3.43 -8.76
N ALA A 147 10.57 -4.62 -8.67
CA ALA A 147 11.60 -4.92 -7.67
C ALA A 147 12.85 -4.03 -7.85
N ALA A 148 13.22 -3.70 -9.10
CA ALA A 148 14.32 -2.79 -9.39
C ALA A 148 14.02 -1.33 -9.00
N LEU A 149 12.75 -0.91 -8.98
CA LEU A 149 12.32 0.43 -8.58
C LEU A 149 12.05 0.53 -7.07
N PHE A 150 11.83 -0.59 -6.40
CA PHE A 150 11.49 -0.63 -5.00
C PHE A 150 12.67 -0.22 -4.12
N GLN A 151 12.44 0.71 -3.21
CA GLN A 151 13.39 1.18 -2.21
C GLN A 151 12.97 0.65 -0.83
N PRO A 152 13.57 -0.43 -0.32
CA PRO A 152 13.23 -0.97 0.98
C PRO A 152 13.38 0.08 2.09
N PRO A 153 12.49 0.10 3.09
CA PRO A 153 12.67 0.96 4.25
C PRO A 153 13.98 0.67 4.96
N ASP A 154 14.71 1.70 5.32
CA ASP A 154 15.92 1.55 6.12
C ASP A 154 15.60 1.38 7.62
N ALA A 155 16.64 1.06 8.41
CA ALA A 155 16.47 0.81 9.84
C ALA A 155 15.98 2.04 10.61
N GLY A 156 16.32 3.27 10.15
CA GLY A 156 15.82 4.51 10.74
C GLY A 156 14.33 4.69 10.50
N GLU A 157 13.90 4.49 9.24
CA GLU A 157 12.47 4.56 8.88
C GLU A 157 11.62 3.57 9.69
N LEU A 158 12.12 2.33 9.87
CA LEU A 158 11.41 1.29 10.65
C LEU A 158 11.30 1.62 12.14
N ARG A 159 12.20 2.44 12.67
CA ARG A 159 12.13 2.98 14.04
C ARG A 159 11.38 4.30 14.15
N GLY A 160 10.88 4.85 13.04
CA GLY A 160 10.23 6.16 13.01
C GLY A 160 11.19 7.34 13.12
N GLU A 161 12.47 7.13 12.83
CA GLU A 161 13.52 8.14 12.84
C GLU A 161 13.59 8.80 11.45
N TYR A 162 12.87 9.90 11.27
CA TYR A 162 12.98 10.74 10.09
C TYR A 162 13.79 11.97 10.44
N GLY A 163 14.84 12.23 9.68
CA GLY A 163 15.67 13.41 9.87
C GLY A 163 14.87 14.72 9.72
N PRO A 164 15.39 15.86 10.23
CA PRO A 164 14.80 17.15 9.95
C PRO A 164 14.80 17.38 8.44
N GLY A 165 13.60 17.65 7.88
CA GLY A 165 13.44 18.01 6.47
C GLY A 165 14.04 19.36 6.16
#